data_c9b88108563e99b5fd1e594e3887929f
#
_entry.id   c9b88108563e99b5fd1e594e3887929f
#
_cell.length_a   1.000
_cell.length_b   1.000
_cell.length_c   1.000
_cell.angle_alpha   90.00
_cell.angle_beta   90.00
_cell.angle_gamma   90.00
#
_symmetry.space_group_name_H-M   'P 1'
#
loop_
_entity.id
_entity.type
_entity.pdbx_description
1 polymer ?
#
loop_
_entity_poly.entity_id
_entity_poly.type
_entity_poly.pdbx_seq_one_letter_code
_entity_poly.pdbx_strand_id
1 'polypeptide(L)'
;EATGYGYEIHEMSEMAQAPFGQIAISNQPSFHIPYLFRHSLHPEYTNLLIHQIRSQAFHQDFQAYPGDEDNGSLSAWYIWAALGLYPTCPGKPIYDLGLPLFKEVLLHLPNHELKICSNSHTTGAYFIQKARLDGKEKQEVSHQDLLEAQVLQFELSWLPPQA
;
A
#
# COMPACT_ATOMS: atom_id res chain seq x y z
N GLU A 1 27.53 -2.08 10.02
CA GLU A 1 27.94 -1.45 11.29
C GLU A 1 26.97 -0.31 11.55
N ALA A 2 26.18 -0.42 12.63
CA ALA A 2 25.34 0.68 13.07
C ALA A 2 26.26 1.84 13.42
N THR A 3 26.15 2.92 12.68
CA THR A 3 26.82 4.17 13.02
C THR A 3 26.18 4.67 14.31
N GLY A 4 26.89 4.50 15.43
CA GLY A 4 26.40 4.94 16.73
C GLY A 4 26.27 6.46 16.78
N TYR A 5 25.05 6.96 16.84
CA TYR A 5 24.75 8.38 17.02
C TYR A 5 24.69 8.80 18.52
N GLY A 6 25.25 7.95 19.42
CA GLY A 6 25.24 8.20 20.85
C GLY A 6 23.93 7.82 21.57
N TYR A 7 22.87 7.55 20.83
CA TYR A 7 21.60 6.95 21.27
C TYR A 7 20.98 6.21 20.09
N GLU A 8 20.23 5.16 20.40
CA GLU A 8 19.56 4.34 19.41
C GLU A 8 18.05 4.56 19.53
N ILE A 9 17.43 4.90 18.42
CA ILE A 9 15.98 4.94 18.28
C ILE A 9 15.55 3.84 17.31
N HIS A 10 14.36 3.27 17.49
CA HIS A 10 13.93 2.09 16.74
C HIS A 10 13.83 2.34 15.23
N GLU A 11 13.49 3.55 14.79
CA GLU A 11 13.44 3.91 13.36
C GLU A 11 14.82 3.83 12.70
N MET A 12 15.89 4.14 13.42
CA MET A 12 17.26 4.00 12.89
C MET A 12 17.63 2.54 12.71
N SER A 13 17.25 1.69 13.68
CA SER A 13 17.45 0.24 13.59
C SER A 13 16.64 -0.35 12.45
N GLU A 14 15.38 0.05 12.29
CA GLU A 14 14.52 -0.36 11.19
C GLU A 14 15.11 0.00 9.82
N MET A 15 15.53 1.27 9.64
CA MET A 15 16.16 1.73 8.40
C MET A 15 17.46 0.99 8.08
N ALA A 16 18.21 0.55 9.10
CA ALA A 16 19.45 -0.20 8.90
C ALA A 16 19.24 -1.67 8.56
N GLN A 17 18.14 -2.27 9.00
CA GLN A 17 17.87 -3.71 8.89
C GLN A 17 17.00 -4.03 7.67
N ALA A 18 16.09 -3.15 7.32
CA ALA A 18 15.13 -3.41 6.25
C ALA A 18 15.74 -3.19 4.86
N PRO A 19 15.60 -4.15 3.93
CA PRO A 19 16.20 -4.08 2.60
C PRO A 19 15.44 -3.19 1.61
N PHE A 20 14.51 -2.38 2.05
CA PHE A 20 13.70 -1.47 1.22
C PHE A 20 14.12 0.01 1.34
N GLY A 21 15.40 0.25 1.53
CA GLY A 21 15.98 1.58 1.62
C GLY A 21 15.87 2.20 3.02
N GLN A 22 15.84 3.50 3.09
CA GLN A 22 15.81 4.24 4.35
C GLN A 22 14.37 4.62 4.75
N ILE A 23 13.44 3.67 4.63
CA ILE A 23 12.04 3.87 5.05
C ILE A 23 11.83 3.22 6.40
N ALA A 24 11.51 4.03 7.41
CA ALA A 24 11.03 3.56 8.70
C ALA A 24 9.49 3.54 8.68
N ILE A 25 8.91 2.42 8.24
CA ILE A 25 7.45 2.30 8.12
C ILE A 25 6.74 2.30 9.49
N SER A 26 7.46 2.04 10.57
CA SER A 26 6.91 2.19 11.92
C SER A 26 6.64 3.64 12.31
N ASN A 27 7.14 4.61 11.55
CA ASN A 27 6.95 6.03 11.82
C ASN A 27 5.93 6.64 10.83
N GLN A 28 4.85 7.23 11.34
CA GLN A 28 3.75 7.81 10.56
C GLN A 28 4.18 8.78 9.45
N PRO A 29 5.20 9.65 9.63
CA PRO A 29 5.72 10.48 8.55
C PRO A 29 6.20 9.70 7.32
N SER A 30 6.49 8.40 7.44
CA SER A 30 6.94 7.56 6.33
C SER A 30 5.81 6.84 5.58
N PHE A 31 4.60 6.84 6.10
CA PHE A 31 3.46 6.07 5.57
C PHE A 31 3.12 6.36 4.11
N HIS A 32 3.27 7.60 3.68
CA HIS A 32 2.96 8.03 2.31
C HIS A 32 4.12 7.80 1.33
N ILE A 33 5.36 7.62 1.81
CA ILE A 33 6.57 7.55 0.97
C ILE A 33 6.47 6.50 -0.14
N PRO A 34 6.01 5.25 0.10
CA PRO A 34 5.89 4.25 -0.95
C PRO A 34 4.95 4.66 -2.09
N TYR A 35 3.98 5.51 -1.81
CA TYR A 35 2.98 5.96 -2.77
C TYR A 35 3.44 7.18 -3.60
N LEU A 36 4.48 7.90 -3.19
CA LEU A 36 5.00 9.05 -3.92
C LEU A 36 5.51 8.69 -5.32
N PHE A 37 5.95 7.44 -5.52
CA PHE A 37 6.37 6.97 -6.83
C PHE A 37 5.24 6.98 -7.86
N ARG A 38 3.95 6.92 -7.44
CA ARG A 38 2.80 7.08 -8.34
C ARG A 38 2.86 8.39 -9.14
N HIS A 39 3.47 9.42 -8.58
CA HIS A 39 3.59 10.75 -9.15
C HIS A 39 4.98 11.00 -9.79
N SER A 40 5.77 9.95 -10.00
CA SER A 40 7.11 9.99 -10.59
C SER A 40 7.14 9.39 -12.00
N LEU A 41 8.34 9.39 -12.62
CA LEU A 41 8.58 8.69 -13.88
C LEU A 41 8.56 7.15 -13.75
N HIS A 42 8.53 6.63 -12.52
CA HIS A 42 8.61 5.22 -12.20
C HIS A 42 7.49 4.80 -11.23
N PRO A 43 6.21 4.90 -11.62
CA PRO A 43 5.07 4.58 -10.76
C PRO A 43 5.04 3.11 -10.33
N GLU A 44 5.69 2.22 -11.06
CA GLU A 44 5.82 0.80 -10.77
C GLU A 44 6.55 0.52 -9.44
N TYR A 45 7.44 1.41 -8.99
CA TYR A 45 8.13 1.26 -7.70
C TYR A 45 7.20 1.32 -6.50
N THR A 46 6.07 2.02 -6.58
CA THR A 46 5.02 1.95 -5.56
C THR A 46 4.61 0.51 -5.25
N ASN A 47 4.35 -0.27 -6.29
CA ASN A 47 3.88 -1.65 -6.14
C ASN A 47 4.95 -2.55 -5.52
N LEU A 48 6.20 -2.41 -5.97
CA LEU A 48 7.34 -3.18 -5.43
C LEU A 48 7.59 -2.85 -3.96
N LEU A 49 7.59 -1.58 -3.59
CA LEU A 49 7.80 -1.16 -2.21
C LEU A 49 6.68 -1.62 -1.29
N ILE A 50 5.42 -1.49 -1.71
CA ILE A 50 4.27 -1.98 -0.94
C ILE A 50 4.40 -3.49 -0.72
N HIS A 51 4.76 -4.25 -1.77
CA HIS A 51 5.00 -5.69 -1.65
C HIS A 51 6.10 -5.99 -0.64
N GLN A 52 7.27 -5.36 -0.79
CA GLN A 52 8.41 -5.56 0.09
C GLN A 52 8.09 -5.23 1.55
N ILE A 53 7.49 -4.05 1.79
CA ILE A 53 7.13 -3.62 3.14
C ILE A 53 6.15 -4.63 3.77
N ARG A 54 5.07 -4.99 3.09
CA ARG A 54 4.08 -5.94 3.62
C ARG A 54 4.68 -7.31 3.91
N SER A 55 5.60 -7.80 3.08
CA SER A 55 6.16 -9.14 3.19
C SER A 55 7.37 -9.25 4.11
N GLN A 56 8.04 -8.14 4.42
CA GLN A 56 9.31 -8.14 5.16
C GLN A 56 9.25 -7.38 6.48
N ALA A 57 8.34 -6.40 6.62
CA ALA A 57 8.21 -5.62 7.84
C ALA A 57 7.04 -6.10 8.73
N PHE A 58 6.09 -6.85 8.18
CA PHE A 58 4.94 -7.37 8.95
C PHE A 58 5.00 -8.89 9.02
N HIS A 59 4.78 -9.45 10.21
CA HIS A 59 4.90 -10.89 10.48
C HIS A 59 3.62 -11.45 11.12
N GLN A 60 3.47 -12.80 11.06
CA GLN A 60 2.34 -13.50 11.67
C GLN A 60 2.73 -14.14 13.02
N ASP A 61 3.51 -13.42 13.81
CA ASP A 61 4.01 -13.86 15.10
C ASP A 61 3.97 -12.72 16.13
N PHE A 62 4.68 -12.89 17.26
CA PHE A 62 4.77 -11.87 18.31
C PHE A 62 5.51 -10.59 17.87
N GLN A 63 6.27 -10.63 16.78
CA GLN A 63 6.93 -9.48 16.16
C GLN A 63 6.12 -8.98 14.97
N ALA A 64 4.80 -8.92 15.11
CA ALA A 64 3.85 -8.62 14.03
C ALA A 64 4.14 -7.30 13.30
N TYR A 65 4.74 -6.33 13.98
CA TYR A 65 5.01 -5.00 13.46
C TYR A 65 6.51 -4.67 13.49
N PRO A 66 7.01 -3.83 12.57
CA PRO A 66 8.42 -3.43 12.51
C PRO A 66 8.86 -2.55 13.68
N GLY A 67 7.94 -2.00 14.44
CA GLY A 67 8.18 -1.13 15.59
C GLY A 67 6.91 -1.00 16.41
N ASP A 68 6.69 0.16 17.03
CA ASP A 68 5.47 0.42 17.77
C ASP A 68 4.25 0.48 16.85
N GLU A 69 3.16 -0.17 17.24
CA GLU A 69 1.94 -0.22 16.43
C GLU A 69 1.21 1.13 16.40
N ASP A 70 1.41 1.95 17.43
CA ASP A 70 0.93 3.33 17.55
C ASP A 70 -0.60 3.49 17.47
N ASN A 71 -1.29 2.78 18.35
CA ASN A 71 -2.74 2.92 18.54
C ASN A 71 -3.58 2.71 17.27
N GLY A 72 -3.22 1.74 16.45
CA GLY A 72 -3.92 1.40 15.22
C GLY A 72 -3.33 1.99 13.96
N SER A 73 -2.26 2.78 14.04
CA SER A 73 -1.66 3.45 12.89
C SER A 73 -1.06 2.46 11.89
N LEU A 74 -0.22 1.53 12.35
CA LEU A 74 0.39 0.51 11.48
C LEU A 74 -0.63 -0.50 10.97
N SER A 75 -1.57 -0.91 11.81
CA SER A 75 -2.69 -1.77 11.40
C SER A 75 -3.52 -1.10 10.31
N ALA A 76 -3.84 0.17 10.45
CA ALA A 76 -4.58 0.93 9.44
C ALA A 76 -3.78 1.05 8.13
N TRP A 77 -2.48 1.34 8.21
CA TRP A 77 -1.62 1.38 7.02
C TRP A 77 -1.62 0.04 6.29
N TYR A 78 -1.46 -1.07 7.01
CA TYR A 78 -1.46 -2.41 6.41
C TYR A 78 -2.78 -2.73 5.73
N ILE A 79 -3.92 -2.40 6.37
CA ILE A 79 -5.26 -2.63 5.80
C ILE A 79 -5.43 -1.80 4.52
N TRP A 80 -5.11 -0.51 4.54
CA TRP A 80 -5.16 0.34 3.35
C TRP A 80 -4.30 -0.21 2.21
N ALA A 81 -3.06 -0.59 2.51
CA ALA A 81 -2.15 -1.18 1.54
C ALA A 81 -2.67 -2.52 1.00
N ALA A 82 -3.32 -3.35 1.85
CA ALA A 82 -3.91 -4.61 1.44
C ALA A 82 -5.15 -4.44 0.54
N LEU A 83 -5.90 -3.36 0.71
CA LEU A 83 -7.02 -2.99 -0.17
C LEU A 83 -6.54 -2.45 -1.53
N GLY A 84 -5.28 -2.03 -1.65
CA GLY A 84 -4.76 -1.38 -2.84
C GLY A 84 -5.14 0.10 -2.94
N LEU A 85 -5.40 0.74 -1.81
CA LEU A 85 -5.81 2.14 -1.69
C LEU A 85 -4.97 2.83 -0.62
N TYR A 86 -4.65 4.12 -0.80
CA TYR A 86 -4.03 4.90 0.26
C TYR A 86 -4.33 6.40 0.15
N PRO A 87 -4.73 7.08 1.24
CA PRO A 87 -4.95 8.52 1.27
C PRO A 87 -3.62 9.27 1.43
N THR A 88 -2.83 9.37 0.37
CA THR A 88 -1.46 9.92 0.39
C THR A 88 -1.40 11.37 0.83
N CYS A 89 -2.43 12.15 0.53
CA CYS A 89 -2.51 13.55 0.91
C CYS A 89 -3.65 13.78 1.91
N PRO A 90 -3.38 13.83 3.23
CA PRO A 90 -4.39 14.14 4.23
C PRO A 90 -5.12 15.46 3.91
N GLY A 91 -6.45 15.46 4.03
CA GLY A 91 -7.28 16.61 3.70
C GLY A 91 -7.76 16.67 2.25
N LYS A 92 -7.27 15.80 1.36
CA LYS A 92 -7.87 15.55 0.04
C LYS A 92 -8.63 14.22 0.07
N PRO A 93 -9.89 14.19 -0.36
CA PRO A 93 -10.69 12.96 -0.39
C PRO A 93 -10.36 12.12 -1.64
N ILE A 94 -9.07 11.79 -1.81
CA ILE A 94 -8.53 11.04 -2.96
C ILE A 94 -7.63 9.93 -2.44
N TYR A 95 -7.69 8.78 -3.08
CA TYR A 95 -6.86 7.61 -2.79
C TYR A 95 -5.98 7.30 -3.99
N ASP A 96 -4.67 7.20 -3.75
CA ASP A 96 -3.73 6.60 -4.68
C ASP A 96 -3.92 5.09 -4.72
N LEU A 97 -3.72 4.52 -5.91
CA LEU A 97 -3.83 3.08 -6.13
C LEU A 97 -2.47 2.41 -5.92
N GLY A 98 -2.47 1.36 -5.11
CA GLY A 98 -1.32 0.52 -4.84
C GLY A 98 -1.62 -0.96 -5.09
N LEU A 99 -0.64 -1.83 -4.84
CA LEU A 99 -0.77 -3.27 -5.06
C LEU A 99 -1.74 -3.91 -4.06
N PRO A 100 -2.93 -4.41 -4.48
CA PRO A 100 -3.84 -5.11 -3.59
C PRO A 100 -3.22 -6.45 -3.15
N LEU A 101 -3.57 -6.91 -1.94
CA LEU A 101 -3.10 -8.18 -1.40
C LEU A 101 -4.03 -9.34 -1.75
N PHE A 102 -5.33 -9.11 -1.70
CA PHE A 102 -6.33 -10.16 -1.81
C PHE A 102 -6.91 -10.27 -3.23
N LYS A 103 -7.37 -11.46 -3.57
CA LYS A 103 -8.14 -11.70 -4.79
C LYS A 103 -9.43 -10.91 -4.80
N GLU A 104 -10.08 -10.92 -3.68
CA GLU A 104 -11.38 -10.32 -3.50
C GLU A 104 -11.54 -9.85 -2.05
N VAL A 105 -12.06 -8.64 -1.92
CA VAL A 105 -12.48 -8.05 -0.64
C VAL A 105 -13.86 -7.45 -0.85
N LEU A 106 -14.75 -7.65 0.10
CA LEU A 106 -16.06 -7.03 0.13
C LEU A 106 -16.09 -6.01 1.27
N LEU A 107 -16.26 -4.75 0.93
CA LEU A 107 -16.42 -3.67 1.88
C LEU A 107 -17.92 -3.36 2.05
N HIS A 108 -18.42 -3.58 3.27
CA HIS A 108 -19.79 -3.23 3.63
C HIS A 108 -19.86 -1.73 3.95
N LEU A 109 -20.36 -0.96 3.01
CA LEU A 109 -20.59 0.47 3.17
C LEU A 109 -22.02 0.72 3.68
N PRO A 110 -22.36 1.91 4.18
CA PRO A 110 -23.67 2.16 4.80
C PRO A 110 -24.87 1.82 3.91
N ASN A 111 -24.76 2.02 2.60
CA ASN A 111 -25.88 1.88 1.65
C ASN A 111 -25.70 0.75 0.63
N HIS A 112 -24.51 0.18 0.50
CA HIS A 112 -24.19 -0.86 -0.48
C HIS A 112 -22.88 -1.56 -0.14
N GLU A 113 -22.48 -2.52 -0.97
CA GLU A 113 -21.20 -3.21 -0.88
C GLU A 113 -20.30 -2.79 -2.02
N LEU A 114 -19.04 -2.45 -1.71
CA LEU A 114 -18.00 -2.25 -2.71
C LEU A 114 -17.14 -3.51 -2.77
N LYS A 115 -17.08 -4.14 -3.92
CA LYS A 115 -16.21 -5.26 -4.20
C LYS A 115 -14.87 -4.76 -4.75
N ILE A 116 -13.78 -5.06 -4.08
CA ILE A 116 -12.42 -4.86 -4.59
C ILE A 116 -11.91 -6.22 -5.06
N CYS A 117 -11.48 -6.33 -6.32
CA CYS A 117 -10.99 -7.60 -6.85
C CYS A 117 -9.74 -7.44 -7.71
N SER A 118 -8.92 -8.48 -7.73
CA SER A 118 -7.71 -8.54 -8.55
C SER A 118 -7.50 -9.95 -9.10
N ASN A 119 -6.73 -10.07 -10.18
CA ASN A 119 -6.26 -11.36 -10.70
C ASN A 119 -5.01 -11.88 -9.98
N SER A 120 -4.77 -11.48 -8.76
CA SER A 120 -3.54 -11.67 -7.98
C SER A 120 -3.32 -13.10 -7.47
N HIS A 121 -3.64 -14.13 -8.29
CA HIS A 121 -3.36 -15.52 -7.91
C HIS A 121 -1.97 -15.97 -8.29
N THR A 122 -1.28 -15.18 -9.09
CA THR A 122 -0.02 -15.56 -9.67
C THR A 122 1.08 -14.94 -8.82
N THR A 123 1.81 -15.76 -8.10
CA THR A 123 3.04 -15.34 -7.39
C THR A 123 3.90 -14.53 -8.36
N GLY A 124 4.24 -13.29 -8.00
CA GLY A 124 5.08 -12.41 -8.82
C GLY A 124 4.34 -11.40 -9.70
N ALA A 125 3.02 -11.41 -9.78
CA ALA A 125 2.25 -10.37 -10.50
C ALA A 125 2.12 -9.11 -9.62
N TYR A 126 3.17 -8.28 -9.58
CA TYR A 126 3.26 -7.13 -8.68
C TYR A 126 2.97 -5.79 -9.36
N PHE A 127 2.69 -5.77 -10.66
CA PHE A 127 2.51 -4.52 -11.39
C PHE A 127 1.06 -4.32 -11.82
N ILE A 128 0.48 -3.21 -11.42
CA ILE A 128 -0.86 -2.80 -11.88
C ILE A 128 -0.75 -2.38 -13.34
N GLN A 129 -1.41 -3.10 -14.23
CA GLN A 129 -1.56 -2.73 -15.63
C GLN A 129 -2.72 -1.75 -15.81
N LYS A 130 -3.84 -2.07 -15.16
CA LYS A 130 -5.05 -1.26 -15.18
C LYS A 130 -5.78 -1.37 -13.85
N ALA A 131 -6.41 -0.28 -13.47
CA ALA A 131 -7.41 -0.28 -12.42
C ALA A 131 -8.71 0.33 -12.98
N ARG A 132 -9.83 -0.30 -12.70
CA ARG A 132 -11.14 0.15 -13.18
C ARG A 132 -12.13 0.23 -12.03
N LEU A 133 -12.83 1.36 -11.96
CA LEU A 133 -13.96 1.55 -11.07
C LEU A 133 -15.24 1.51 -11.92
N ASP A 134 -16.09 0.51 -11.69
CA ASP A 134 -17.30 0.23 -12.50
C ASP A 134 -17.01 0.25 -14.00
N GLY A 135 -15.90 -0.41 -14.39
CA GLY A 135 -15.45 -0.53 -15.78
C GLY A 135 -14.70 0.68 -16.35
N LYS A 136 -14.67 1.83 -15.65
CA LYS A 136 -13.92 3.01 -16.08
C LYS A 136 -12.51 2.98 -15.53
N GLU A 137 -11.52 3.16 -16.40
CA GLU A 137 -10.11 3.19 -16.00
C GLU A 137 -9.83 4.41 -15.11
N LYS A 138 -9.08 4.16 -14.03
CA LYS A 138 -8.73 5.16 -13.00
C LYS A 138 -7.25 5.07 -12.66
N GLN A 139 -6.62 6.22 -12.43
CA GLN A 139 -5.27 6.33 -11.88
C GLN A 139 -5.29 6.62 -10.38
N GLU A 140 -6.33 7.26 -9.92
CA GLU A 140 -6.67 7.56 -8.54
C GLU A 140 -8.19 7.47 -8.37
N VAL A 141 -8.67 7.36 -7.14
CA VAL A 141 -10.12 7.24 -6.87
C VAL A 141 -10.52 8.25 -5.80
N SER A 142 -11.56 9.02 -6.05
CA SER A 142 -12.11 9.92 -5.03
C SER A 142 -12.91 9.13 -3.98
N HIS A 143 -13.02 9.71 -2.78
CA HIS A 143 -13.86 9.13 -1.72
C HIS A 143 -15.32 9.01 -2.17
N GLN A 144 -15.83 10.02 -2.86
CA GLN A 144 -17.19 10.00 -3.41
C GLN A 144 -17.39 8.89 -4.42
N ASP A 145 -16.42 8.70 -5.34
CA ASP A 145 -16.48 7.60 -6.31
C ASP A 145 -16.56 6.24 -5.59
N LEU A 146 -15.79 6.02 -4.51
CA LEU A 146 -15.84 4.76 -3.74
C LEU A 146 -17.18 4.55 -3.04
N LEU A 147 -17.80 5.63 -2.54
CA LEU A 147 -19.10 5.56 -1.88
C LEU A 147 -20.26 5.27 -2.86
N GLU A 148 -20.06 5.42 -4.15
CA GLU A 148 -21.08 5.20 -5.18
C GLU A 148 -20.83 3.94 -6.01
N ALA A 149 -19.56 3.50 -6.11
CA ALA A 149 -19.16 2.40 -6.96
C ALA A 149 -19.51 1.02 -6.38
N GLN A 150 -19.70 0.05 -7.26
CA GLN A 150 -19.93 -1.35 -6.90
C GLN A 150 -18.67 -2.20 -6.99
N VAL A 151 -17.77 -1.90 -7.94
CA VAL A 151 -16.60 -2.74 -8.20
C VAL A 151 -15.36 -1.89 -8.48
N LEU A 152 -14.29 -2.12 -7.71
CA LEU A 152 -12.93 -1.69 -8.04
C LEU A 152 -12.12 -2.92 -8.46
N GLN A 153 -11.68 -2.95 -9.72
CA GLN A 153 -10.97 -4.07 -10.31
C GLN A 153 -9.54 -3.70 -10.66
N PHE A 154 -8.59 -4.53 -10.22
CA PHE A 154 -7.17 -4.45 -10.57
C PHE A 154 -6.79 -5.57 -11.54
N GLU A 155 -6.09 -5.20 -12.59
CA GLU A 155 -5.42 -6.11 -13.53
C GLU A 155 -3.92 -6.05 -13.25
N LEU A 156 -3.36 -7.15 -12.76
CA LEU A 156 -1.96 -7.26 -12.36
C LEU A 156 -1.16 -8.10 -13.35
N SER A 157 0.12 -7.78 -13.49
CA SER A 157 1.07 -8.46 -14.37
C SER A 157 2.42 -8.68 -13.68
N TRP A 158 3.23 -9.55 -14.28
CA TRP A 158 4.63 -9.81 -13.92
C TRP A 158 5.60 -8.71 -14.40
N LEU A 159 5.21 -8.01 -15.44
CA LEU A 159 6.00 -6.93 -16.05
C LEU A 159 5.34 -5.59 -15.77
N PRO A 160 6.15 -4.54 -15.57
CA PRO A 160 5.61 -3.19 -15.47
C PRO A 160 4.84 -2.81 -16.74
N PRO A 161 3.89 -1.86 -16.65
CA PRO A 161 3.22 -1.33 -17.83
C PRO A 161 4.27 -0.76 -18.80
N GLN A 162 4.06 -0.96 -20.09
CA GLN A 162 4.88 -0.31 -21.10
C GLN A 162 4.50 1.19 -21.16
N ALA A 163 5.55 2.03 -21.17
CA ALA A 163 5.39 3.47 -21.25
C ALA A 163 4.76 3.93 -22.56
#